data_76d475a56a796726fc7720d76e26fb7a
#
_entry.id   76d475a56a796726fc7720d76e26fb7a
#
_cell.length_a   1.000
_cell.length_b   1.000
_cell.length_c   1.000
_cell.angle_alpha   90.00
_cell.angle_beta   90.00
_cell.angle_gamma   90.00
#
_symmetry.space_group_name_H-M   'P 1'
#
loop_
_entity.id
_entity.type
_entity.pdbx_description
1 polymer ?
#
loop_
_entity_poly.entity_id
_entity_poly.type
_entity_poly.pdbx_seq_one_letter_code
_entity_poly.pdbx_strand_id
1 'polypeptide(L)'
;MYSKKTRVHCYAFTLLPALIGLVLWGTAPRTAFPAAILFTPVFLALTLALCLYLTEKMEKDRKKNKKVNSIVIWIIPVLSNVTFWISYAIMVRHMDLPIMRIMAWLLAAMYLVLGNYMPKCRPNNVVGIRVKWTASSEENW
;
A
#
# COMPACT_ATOMS: atom_id res chain seq x y z
N MET A 1 -16.60 7.53 -2.01
CA MET A 1 -15.73 8.39 -1.18
C MET A 1 -15.32 7.61 0.05
N TYR A 2 -14.02 7.50 0.31
CA TYR A 2 -13.52 6.93 1.57
C TYR A 2 -14.02 7.78 2.74
N SER A 3 -14.37 7.15 3.87
CA SER A 3 -14.72 7.92 5.04
C SER A 3 -13.50 8.74 5.49
N LYS A 4 -13.72 9.92 6.08
CA LYS A 4 -12.64 10.73 6.63
C LYS A 4 -11.79 9.90 7.62
N LYS A 5 -12.47 9.06 8.41
CA LYS A 5 -11.82 8.12 9.34
C LYS A 5 -10.89 7.13 8.62
N THR A 6 -11.35 6.48 7.54
CA THR A 6 -10.53 5.52 6.78
C THR A 6 -9.26 6.18 6.23
N ARG A 7 -9.36 7.39 5.67
CA ARG A 7 -8.18 8.12 5.17
C ARG A 7 -7.17 8.41 6.27
N VAL A 8 -7.66 8.96 7.39
CA VAL A 8 -6.80 9.27 8.54
C VAL A 8 -6.08 8.02 9.03
N HIS A 9 -6.80 6.89 9.17
CA HIS A 9 -6.17 5.63 9.60
C HIS A 9 -5.14 5.12 8.59
N CYS A 10 -5.43 5.18 7.28
CA CYS A 10 -4.46 4.78 6.25
C CYS A 10 -3.20 5.64 6.30
N TYR A 11 -3.32 6.98 6.39
CA TYR A 11 -2.16 7.85 6.53
C TYR A 11 -1.39 7.60 7.83
N ALA A 12 -2.10 7.52 8.96
CA ALA A 12 -1.47 7.26 10.26
C ALA A 12 -0.69 5.95 10.23
N PHE A 13 -1.28 4.88 9.68
CA PHE A 13 -0.62 3.57 9.61
C PHE A 13 0.53 3.53 8.60
N THR A 14 0.47 4.31 7.50
CA THR A 14 1.55 4.43 6.52
C THR A 14 2.73 5.21 7.10
N LEU A 15 2.47 6.26 7.87
CA LEU A 15 3.51 7.12 8.45
C LEU A 15 4.03 6.63 9.81
N LEU A 16 3.34 5.68 10.44
CA LEU A 16 3.78 5.11 11.73
C LEU A 16 5.25 4.65 11.70
N PRO A 17 5.71 3.89 10.69
CA PRO A 17 7.12 3.50 10.60
C PRO A 17 8.08 4.69 10.51
N ALA A 18 7.69 5.76 9.81
CA ALA A 18 8.52 6.97 9.73
C ALA A 18 8.65 7.64 11.10
N LEU A 19 7.59 7.72 11.88
CA LEU A 19 7.61 8.27 13.23
C LEU A 19 8.47 7.42 14.15
N ILE A 20 8.32 6.10 14.12
CA ILE A 20 9.18 5.17 14.87
C ILE A 20 10.64 5.35 14.44
N GLY A 21 10.90 5.41 13.15
CA GLY A 21 12.23 5.60 12.59
C GLY A 21 12.89 6.93 13.04
N LEU A 22 12.13 8.02 13.09
CA LEU A 22 12.62 9.31 13.60
C LEU A 22 12.99 9.24 15.08
N VAL A 23 12.20 8.57 15.91
CA VAL A 23 12.51 8.36 17.32
C VAL A 23 13.78 7.52 17.47
N LEU A 24 13.89 6.42 16.74
CA LEU A 24 15.07 5.55 16.74
C LEU A 24 16.32 6.30 16.26
N TRP A 25 16.18 7.14 15.23
CA TRP A 25 17.28 7.97 14.72
C TRP A 25 17.75 9.02 15.75
N GLY A 26 16.81 9.60 16.49
CA GLY A 26 17.13 10.56 17.55
C GLY A 26 17.78 9.95 18.80
N THR A 27 17.53 8.66 19.05
CA THR A 27 18.02 7.95 20.25
C THR A 27 19.24 7.07 19.98
N ALA A 28 19.45 6.63 18.73
CA ALA A 28 20.58 5.78 18.35
C ALA A 28 21.80 6.63 17.95
N PRO A 29 23.03 6.08 18.10
CA PRO A 29 24.23 6.71 17.52
C PRO A 29 24.01 6.96 16.02
N ARG A 30 24.36 8.14 15.52
CA ARG A 30 24.12 8.58 14.13
C ARG A 30 24.68 7.64 13.07
N THR A 31 25.66 6.85 13.42
CA THR A 31 26.29 5.82 12.55
C THR A 31 25.47 4.53 12.48
N ALA A 32 24.55 4.29 13.41
CA ALA A 32 23.82 3.03 13.53
C ALA A 32 22.46 3.02 12.81
N PHE A 33 21.91 4.19 12.44
CA PHE A 33 20.60 4.28 11.81
C PHE A 33 20.69 5.02 10.46
N PRO A 34 20.66 4.30 9.32
CA PRO A 34 20.69 4.93 8.00
C PRO A 34 19.40 5.72 7.74
N ALA A 35 19.52 7.01 7.48
CA ALA A 35 18.35 7.87 7.14
C ALA A 35 17.57 7.37 5.91
N ALA A 36 18.22 6.58 5.04
CA ALA A 36 17.60 5.97 3.88
C ALA A 36 16.37 5.09 4.23
N ILE A 37 16.31 4.51 5.44
CA ILE A 37 15.16 3.72 5.89
C ILE A 37 13.88 4.56 5.96
N LEU A 38 14.00 5.86 6.24
CA LEU A 38 12.86 6.78 6.32
C LEU A 38 12.28 7.14 4.96
N PHE A 39 13.05 6.98 3.88
CA PHE A 39 12.61 7.31 2.53
C PHE A 39 11.40 6.48 2.10
N THR A 40 11.39 5.17 2.39
CA THR A 40 10.34 4.25 1.96
C THR A 40 8.95 4.61 2.49
N PRO A 41 8.73 4.82 3.82
CA PRO A 41 7.40 5.17 4.32
C PRO A 41 6.94 6.55 3.85
N VAL A 42 7.85 7.51 3.68
CA VAL A 42 7.50 8.84 3.14
C VAL A 42 7.08 8.73 1.67
N PHE A 43 7.84 8.00 0.86
CA PHE A 43 7.50 7.76 -0.55
C PHE A 43 6.14 7.04 -0.68
N LEU A 44 5.88 6.01 0.15
CA LEU A 44 4.61 5.30 0.14
C LEU A 44 3.44 6.16 0.65
N ALA A 45 3.67 7.11 1.55
CA ALA A 45 2.66 8.08 1.95
C ALA A 45 2.28 9.04 0.80
N LEU A 46 3.26 9.49 0.01
CA LEU A 46 3.01 10.28 -1.20
C LEU A 46 2.26 9.45 -2.25
N THR A 47 2.64 8.20 -2.45
CA THR A 47 1.94 7.26 -3.34
C THR A 47 0.49 7.05 -2.89
N LEU A 48 0.24 6.90 -1.58
CA LEU A 48 -1.10 6.81 -1.01
C LEU A 48 -1.92 8.07 -1.31
N ALA A 49 -1.33 9.25 -1.14
CA ALA A 49 -2.00 10.52 -1.44
C ALA A 49 -2.39 10.60 -2.93
N LEU A 50 -1.49 10.22 -3.82
CA LEU A 50 -1.73 10.18 -5.26
C LEU A 50 -2.83 9.17 -5.61
N CYS A 51 -2.79 7.96 -5.06
CA CYS A 51 -3.82 6.94 -5.28
C CYS A 51 -5.19 7.39 -4.80
N LEU A 52 -5.29 8.02 -3.64
CA LEU A 52 -6.54 8.57 -3.12
C LEU A 52 -7.08 9.68 -4.02
N TYR A 53 -6.21 10.60 -4.47
CA TYR A 53 -6.58 11.68 -5.38
C TYR A 53 -7.09 11.14 -6.73
N LEU A 54 -6.34 10.22 -7.35
CA LEU A 54 -6.72 9.62 -8.63
C LEU A 54 -8.02 8.83 -8.54
N THR A 55 -8.19 8.04 -7.49
CA THR A 55 -9.43 7.28 -7.24
C THR A 55 -10.63 8.23 -7.14
N GLU A 56 -10.48 9.35 -6.44
CA GLU A 56 -11.56 10.33 -6.30
C GLU A 56 -11.87 11.07 -7.59
N LYS A 57 -10.86 11.35 -8.39
CA LYS A 57 -11.02 12.05 -9.68
C LYS A 57 -11.62 11.13 -10.76
N MET A 58 -11.21 9.87 -10.79
CA MET A 58 -11.54 8.95 -11.88
C MET A 58 -12.85 8.18 -11.66
N GLU A 59 -13.26 7.95 -10.42
CA GLU A 59 -14.44 7.16 -10.12
C GLU A 59 -15.70 8.03 -10.12
N LYS A 60 -16.48 7.94 -11.21
CA LYS A 60 -17.77 8.64 -11.35
C LYS A 60 -18.85 8.05 -10.45
N ASP A 61 -18.86 6.73 -10.27
CA ASP A 61 -19.86 6.01 -9.47
C ASP A 61 -19.25 5.44 -8.18
N ARG A 62 -19.02 6.34 -7.24
CA ARG A 62 -18.26 6.11 -5.99
C ARG A 62 -18.89 5.08 -5.04
N LYS A 63 -20.17 4.71 -5.25
CA LYS A 63 -20.87 3.78 -4.35
C LYS A 63 -20.64 2.32 -4.73
N LYS A 64 -20.48 2.00 -6.01
CA LYS A 64 -20.48 0.62 -6.53
C LYS A 64 -19.34 -0.25 -5.99
N ASN A 65 -18.12 0.28 -5.86
CA ASN A 65 -16.92 -0.47 -5.49
C ASN A 65 -16.27 -0.07 -4.16
N LYS A 66 -17.03 0.57 -3.27
CA LYS A 66 -16.50 1.11 -2.00
C LYS A 66 -15.73 0.08 -1.17
N LYS A 67 -16.21 -1.17 -1.09
CA LYS A 67 -15.58 -2.22 -0.30
C LYS A 67 -14.25 -2.65 -0.91
N VAL A 68 -14.22 -2.86 -2.23
CA VAL A 68 -13.02 -3.29 -2.96
C VAL A 68 -11.95 -2.18 -2.90
N ASN A 69 -12.33 -0.96 -3.21
CA ASN A 69 -11.42 0.19 -3.15
C ASN A 69 -10.84 0.38 -1.74
N SER A 70 -11.67 0.17 -0.70
CA SER A 70 -11.20 0.24 0.69
C SER A 70 -10.15 -0.81 1.02
N ILE A 71 -10.24 -2.01 0.45
CA ILE A 71 -9.26 -3.08 0.67
C ILE A 71 -7.98 -2.79 -0.09
N VAL A 72 -8.10 -2.39 -1.37
CA VAL A 72 -6.94 -2.07 -2.21
C VAL A 72 -6.09 -0.95 -1.60
N ILE A 73 -6.72 0.07 -1.03
CA ILE A 73 -5.98 1.19 -0.43
C ILE A 73 -5.18 0.77 0.81
N TRP A 74 -5.60 -0.28 1.55
CA TRP A 74 -4.89 -0.79 2.70
C TRP A 74 -3.60 -1.53 2.36
N ILE A 75 -3.38 -1.91 1.09
CA ILE A 75 -2.14 -2.53 0.63
C ILE A 75 -0.95 -1.59 0.88
N ILE A 76 -1.09 -0.29 0.62
CA ILE A 76 0.00 0.69 0.77
C ILE A 76 0.46 0.82 2.23
N PRO A 77 -0.44 1.01 3.23
CA PRO A 77 -0.06 1.00 4.64
C PRO A 77 0.64 -0.28 5.09
N VAL A 78 0.16 -1.44 4.66
CA VAL A 78 0.77 -2.73 5.00
C VAL A 78 2.17 -2.84 4.39
N LEU A 79 2.34 -2.49 3.10
CA LEU A 79 3.65 -2.46 2.45
C LEU A 79 4.62 -1.52 3.16
N SER A 80 4.17 -0.34 3.57
CA SER A 80 5.01 0.62 4.29
C SER A 80 5.59 0.03 5.57
N ASN A 81 4.75 -0.65 6.35
CA ASN A 81 5.20 -1.28 7.59
C ASN A 81 6.14 -2.46 7.32
N VAL A 82 5.79 -3.36 6.40
CA VAL A 82 6.61 -4.54 6.10
C VAL A 82 7.98 -4.13 5.55
N THR A 83 8.03 -3.22 4.59
CA THR A 83 9.30 -2.77 3.99
C THR A 83 10.19 -2.04 4.99
N PHE A 84 9.60 -1.22 5.87
CA PHE A 84 10.35 -0.55 6.93
C PHE A 84 10.99 -1.56 7.89
N TRP A 85 10.24 -2.53 8.41
CA TRP A 85 10.76 -3.50 9.36
C TRP A 85 11.80 -4.44 8.75
N ILE A 86 11.64 -4.82 7.46
CA ILE A 86 12.66 -5.58 6.73
C ILE A 86 13.94 -4.75 6.59
N SER A 87 13.83 -3.49 6.18
CA SER A 87 14.98 -2.59 6.04
C SER A 87 15.68 -2.36 7.39
N TYR A 88 14.92 -2.17 8.46
CA TYR A 88 15.44 -2.05 9.81
C TYR A 88 16.21 -3.31 10.26
N ALA A 89 15.63 -4.50 10.03
CA ALA A 89 16.26 -5.76 10.40
C ALA A 89 17.61 -5.96 9.66
N ILE A 90 17.67 -5.62 8.38
CA ILE A 90 18.89 -5.77 7.57
C ILE A 90 19.91 -4.69 7.90
N MET A 91 19.52 -3.42 7.87
CA MET A 91 20.45 -2.29 7.91
C MET A 91 20.90 -1.92 9.32
N VAL A 92 20.05 -2.16 10.34
CA VAL A 92 20.34 -1.79 11.73
C VAL A 92 20.68 -3.01 12.58
N ARG A 93 19.97 -4.10 12.38
CA ARG A 93 20.20 -5.34 13.16
C ARG A 93 21.18 -6.30 12.48
N HIS A 94 21.63 -5.98 11.26
CA HIS A 94 22.53 -6.80 10.44
C HIS A 94 22.06 -8.26 10.31
N MET A 95 20.74 -8.47 10.22
CA MET A 95 20.16 -9.79 10.06
C MET A 95 20.30 -10.25 8.60
N ASP A 96 20.77 -11.48 8.42
CA ASP A 96 20.76 -12.11 7.10
C ASP A 96 19.38 -12.71 6.82
N LEU A 97 18.55 -11.93 6.10
CA LEU A 97 17.19 -12.34 5.76
C LEU A 97 17.11 -12.83 4.31
N PRO A 98 16.37 -13.91 4.05
CA PRO A 98 16.14 -14.39 2.68
C PRO A 98 15.15 -13.48 1.94
N ILE A 99 15.61 -12.26 1.55
CA ILE A 99 14.77 -11.19 0.99
C ILE A 99 13.92 -11.69 -0.16
N MET A 100 14.49 -12.46 -1.10
CA MET A 100 13.77 -12.97 -2.26
C MET A 100 12.57 -13.85 -1.87
N ARG A 101 12.73 -14.70 -0.84
CA ARG A 101 11.61 -15.53 -0.33
C ARG A 101 10.54 -14.67 0.34
N ILE A 102 10.95 -13.69 1.17
CA ILE A 102 10.01 -12.79 1.85
C ILE A 102 9.21 -11.98 0.82
N MET A 103 9.88 -11.43 -0.21
CA MET A 103 9.21 -10.71 -1.27
C MET A 103 8.27 -11.59 -2.09
N ALA A 104 8.66 -12.84 -2.39
CA ALA A 104 7.80 -13.79 -3.08
C ALA A 104 6.52 -14.09 -2.28
N TRP A 105 6.63 -14.35 -0.97
CA TRP A 105 5.49 -14.56 -0.10
C TRP A 105 4.60 -13.32 0.01
N LEU A 106 5.19 -12.13 0.11
CA LEU A 106 4.45 -10.87 0.15
C LEU A 106 3.64 -10.65 -1.13
N LEU A 107 4.26 -10.87 -2.30
CA LEU A 107 3.58 -10.78 -3.58
C LEU A 107 2.48 -11.84 -3.71
N ALA A 108 2.73 -13.09 -3.31
CA ALA A 108 1.73 -14.15 -3.32
C ALA A 108 0.51 -13.77 -2.46
N ALA A 109 0.73 -13.29 -1.24
CA ALA A 109 -0.34 -12.84 -0.36
C ALA A 109 -1.13 -11.67 -0.97
N MET A 110 -0.43 -10.71 -1.58
CA MET A 110 -1.07 -9.58 -2.27
C MET A 110 -1.93 -10.04 -3.45
N TYR A 111 -1.42 -10.97 -4.28
CA TYR A 111 -2.19 -11.52 -5.40
C TYR A 111 -3.39 -12.34 -4.94
N LEU A 112 -3.28 -13.11 -3.85
CA LEU A 112 -4.41 -13.83 -3.26
C LEU A 112 -5.52 -12.86 -2.81
N VAL A 113 -5.15 -11.78 -2.14
CA VAL A 113 -6.12 -10.75 -1.74
C VAL A 113 -6.76 -10.09 -2.95
N LEU A 114 -5.95 -9.59 -3.88
CA LEU A 114 -6.46 -8.94 -5.09
C LEU A 114 -7.33 -9.89 -5.92
N GLY A 115 -6.86 -11.12 -6.18
CA GLY A 115 -7.58 -12.13 -6.95
C GLY A 115 -8.94 -12.49 -6.35
N ASN A 116 -9.05 -12.56 -5.03
CA ASN A 116 -10.33 -12.83 -4.36
C ASN A 116 -11.32 -11.65 -4.46
N TYR A 117 -10.83 -10.43 -4.59
CA TYR A 117 -11.70 -9.25 -4.68
C TYR A 117 -11.97 -8.77 -6.11
N MET A 118 -11.10 -9.09 -7.07
CA MET A 118 -11.30 -8.69 -8.47
C MET A 118 -12.61 -9.17 -9.09
N PRO A 119 -13.07 -10.43 -8.91
CA PRO A 119 -14.34 -10.88 -9.45
C PRO A 119 -15.56 -10.16 -8.87
N LYS A 120 -15.40 -9.49 -7.74
CA LYS A 120 -16.46 -8.72 -7.05
C LYS A 120 -16.50 -7.27 -7.49
N CYS A 121 -15.57 -6.85 -8.35
CA CYS A 121 -15.54 -5.50 -8.90
C CYS A 121 -16.61 -5.34 -9.97
N ARG A 122 -17.48 -4.36 -9.80
CA ARG A 122 -18.37 -3.90 -10.85
C ARG A 122 -17.60 -3.01 -11.84
N PRO A 123 -18.09 -2.85 -13.08
CA PRO A 123 -17.45 -1.98 -14.07
C PRO A 123 -17.13 -0.61 -13.48
N ASN A 124 -15.85 -0.21 -13.52
CA ASN A 124 -15.37 1.04 -12.95
C ASN A 124 -14.08 1.51 -13.65
N ASN A 125 -13.62 2.71 -13.29
CA ASN A 125 -12.45 3.33 -13.92
C ASN A 125 -11.15 3.21 -13.12
N VAL A 126 -11.12 2.44 -12.03
CA VAL A 126 -9.99 2.43 -11.09
C VAL A 126 -9.40 1.04 -10.90
N VAL A 127 -10.23 0.01 -10.65
CA VAL A 127 -9.77 -1.33 -10.28
C VAL A 127 -10.36 -2.37 -11.24
N GLY A 128 -9.50 -3.21 -11.82
CA GLY A 128 -9.90 -4.31 -12.70
C GLY A 128 -8.97 -4.49 -13.89
N ILE A 129 -9.14 -5.61 -14.61
CA ILE A 129 -8.40 -5.88 -15.84
C ILE A 129 -9.09 -5.11 -16.98
N ARG A 130 -8.34 -4.23 -17.64
CA ARG A 130 -8.88 -3.32 -18.66
C ARG A 130 -8.25 -3.59 -20.02
N VAL A 131 -8.87 -4.48 -20.73
CA VAL A 131 -8.62 -4.69 -22.16
C VAL A 131 -9.86 -4.25 -22.94
N LYS A 132 -9.71 -4.01 -24.24
CA LYS A 132 -10.80 -3.48 -25.07
C LYS A 132 -12.10 -4.30 -24.94
N TRP A 133 -12.00 -5.61 -24.92
CA TRP A 133 -13.17 -6.50 -24.84
C TRP A 133 -13.82 -6.53 -23.43
N THR A 134 -13.05 -6.41 -22.32
CA THR A 134 -13.65 -6.31 -20.97
C THR A 134 -14.34 -4.98 -20.74
N ALA A 135 -13.88 -3.92 -21.40
CA ALA A 135 -14.46 -2.60 -21.28
C ALA A 135 -15.67 -2.37 -22.22
N SER A 136 -15.93 -3.30 -23.19
CA SER A 136 -16.98 -3.13 -24.19
C SER A 136 -18.39 -3.43 -23.68
N SER A 137 -18.55 -4.32 -22.68
CA SER A 137 -19.84 -4.63 -22.08
C SER A 137 -19.71 -5.03 -20.61
N GLU A 138 -20.82 -4.94 -19.86
CA GLU A 138 -20.89 -5.42 -18.48
C GLU A 138 -20.74 -6.94 -18.37
N GLU A 139 -21.19 -7.69 -19.39
CA GLU A 139 -21.05 -9.15 -19.45
C GLU A 139 -19.58 -9.59 -19.57
N ASN A 140 -18.81 -8.87 -20.39
CA ASN A 140 -17.39 -9.15 -20.57
C ASN A 140 -16.53 -8.74 -19.36
N TRP A 141 -17.05 -7.83 -18.58
CA TRP A 141 -16.35 -7.37 -17.37
C TRP A 141 -16.30 -8.44 -16.29
#